data_68547d8bfb762a52dfcd5cd716614ee9
#
_entry.id   68547d8bfb762a52dfcd5cd716614ee9
#
_cell.length_a   1.000
_cell.length_b   1.000
_cell.length_c   1.000
_cell.angle_alpha   90.00
_cell.angle_beta   90.00
_cell.angle_gamma   90.00
#
_symmetry.space_group_name_H-M   'P 1'
#
loop_
_entity.id
_entity.type
_entity.pdbx_description
1 polymer ?
#
loop_
_entity_poly.entity_id
_entity_poly.type
_entity_poly.pdbx_seq_one_letter_code
_entity_poly.pdbx_strand_id
1 'polypeptide(L)'
;MVKFNRFTLANGLRVLVHEDDTTPMAVLNILYDVGARDENPEQTGFAHLFEHLMFGGSVNIPNYDEPLQRVGGENNAFTSNDITNYYITLPAENLETAFWLESDRMLSLAFSEKSLEVQRNVVMEEFKQRYLNQPYGDVWLKLRPLVYKTHPYRWATIGEKLEHIEHAQIDAVKAFFKKHYNPQNAIMVVGGNIKTEQAMQLAEKWFGPIPAGEKYHRNLPQEPEQTEERRATVSGKVPQNSVYIAFQADERTSDSYYVTDLLSDILSRGNSSRLHRTLIKDQQLFSDINAYSSGSIDKAMFVVEGKPNEGVSIEQAEAAIWQQLELIKTVPVPVDELTKVKNKTESTLLFSEMSLLDKAMNLAYFELLGDAAMMNHEPDKYLQVTVEQVQQQANKLFRKENSSTMVYLAEKEVAELQH
;
A
#
# COMPACT_ATOMS: atom_id res chain seq x y z
N MET A 1 6.56 -22.89 4.86
CA MET A 1 5.07 -22.93 4.93
C MET A 1 4.63 -22.47 6.32
N VAL A 2 3.90 -21.37 6.39
CA VAL A 2 3.38 -20.79 7.63
C VAL A 2 2.11 -21.56 8.04
N LYS A 3 2.14 -22.19 9.23
CA LYS A 3 0.98 -22.91 9.80
C LYS A 3 0.19 -21.92 10.67
N PHE A 4 -1.11 -22.02 10.63
CA PHE A 4 -2.00 -21.21 11.46
C PHE A 4 -3.32 -21.93 11.75
N ASN A 5 -3.96 -21.53 12.83
CA ASN A 5 -5.32 -21.92 13.18
C ASN A 5 -6.25 -20.71 12.94
N ARG A 6 -7.51 -20.98 12.59
CA ARG A 6 -8.52 -19.95 12.30
C ARG A 6 -9.76 -20.19 13.13
N PHE A 7 -10.34 -19.13 13.70
CA PHE A 7 -11.67 -19.15 14.31
C PHE A 7 -12.33 -17.77 14.16
N THR A 8 -13.62 -17.70 14.44
CA THR A 8 -14.38 -16.45 14.35
C THR A 8 -15.16 -16.27 15.65
N LEU A 9 -15.04 -15.11 16.28
CA LEU A 9 -15.81 -14.76 17.47
C LEU A 9 -17.30 -14.57 17.12
N ALA A 10 -18.18 -14.66 18.12
CA ALA A 10 -19.61 -14.48 17.94
C ALA A 10 -19.99 -13.11 17.34
N ASN A 11 -19.17 -12.07 17.56
CA ASN A 11 -19.36 -10.74 17.00
C ASN A 11 -18.80 -10.59 15.57
N GLY A 12 -18.27 -11.65 14.96
CA GLY A 12 -17.78 -11.67 13.58
C GLY A 12 -16.31 -11.36 13.40
N LEU A 13 -15.55 -11.08 14.48
CA LEU A 13 -14.09 -10.88 14.37
C LEU A 13 -13.41 -12.18 13.92
N ARG A 14 -12.73 -12.14 12.82
CA ARG A 14 -11.89 -13.24 12.31
C ARG A 14 -10.55 -13.24 13.01
N VAL A 15 -10.15 -14.38 13.56
CA VAL A 15 -8.89 -14.51 14.29
C VAL A 15 -8.07 -15.65 13.73
N LEU A 16 -6.80 -15.36 13.43
CA LEU A 16 -5.80 -16.34 13.02
C LEU A 16 -4.71 -16.42 14.08
N VAL A 17 -4.21 -17.61 14.37
CA VAL A 17 -3.14 -17.83 15.35
C VAL A 17 -2.01 -18.60 14.67
N HIS A 18 -0.80 -18.03 14.70
CA HIS A 18 0.44 -18.65 14.26
C HIS A 18 1.33 -18.95 15.47
N GLU A 19 1.38 -20.22 15.89
CA GLU A 19 2.26 -20.65 16.97
C GLU A 19 3.71 -20.73 16.49
N ASP A 20 4.61 -20.01 17.14
CA ASP A 20 6.04 -20.00 16.87
C ASP A 20 6.81 -19.93 18.22
N ASP A 21 7.25 -21.08 18.69
CA ASP A 21 7.99 -21.23 19.96
C ASP A 21 9.52 -21.03 19.80
N THR A 22 9.96 -20.68 18.61
CA THR A 22 11.38 -20.38 18.31
C THR A 22 11.79 -18.99 18.76
N THR A 23 10.83 -18.15 19.14
CA THR A 23 11.04 -16.78 19.63
C THR A 23 10.35 -16.55 20.97
N PRO A 24 10.91 -15.74 21.89
CA PRO A 24 10.23 -15.31 23.11
C PRO A 24 9.19 -14.19 22.87
N MET A 25 9.05 -13.72 21.65
CA MET A 25 8.20 -12.59 21.29
C MET A 25 6.82 -13.06 20.83
N ALA A 26 5.87 -12.13 20.88
CA ALA A 26 4.57 -12.26 20.25
C ALA A 26 4.23 -11.00 19.47
N VAL A 27 3.33 -11.14 18.51
CA VAL A 27 2.73 -10.07 17.73
C VAL A 27 1.22 -10.17 17.80
N LEU A 28 0.54 -9.03 17.95
CA LEU A 28 -0.89 -8.88 17.72
C LEU A 28 -1.05 -7.88 16.59
N ASN A 29 -1.64 -8.33 15.49
CA ASN A 29 -1.88 -7.53 14.29
C ASN A 29 -3.37 -7.43 14.03
N ILE A 30 -3.90 -6.23 13.82
CA ILE A 30 -5.30 -6.02 13.43
C ILE A 30 -5.34 -5.26 12.11
N LEU A 31 -5.89 -5.90 11.10
CA LEU A 31 -6.17 -5.32 9.80
C LEU A 31 -7.65 -4.97 9.74
N TYR A 32 -7.95 -3.69 9.45
CA TYR A 32 -9.30 -3.23 9.11
C TYR A 32 -9.43 -3.12 7.60
N ASP A 33 -10.53 -3.69 7.06
CA ASP A 33 -10.87 -3.61 5.63
C ASP A 33 -11.43 -2.22 5.30
N VAL A 34 -10.59 -1.22 5.46
CA VAL A 34 -10.85 0.19 5.16
C VAL A 34 -9.56 0.90 4.79
N GLY A 35 -9.58 1.65 3.70
CA GLY A 35 -8.48 2.48 3.25
C GLY A 35 -8.99 3.74 2.56
N ALA A 36 -8.10 4.47 1.90
CA ALA A 36 -8.48 5.71 1.24
C ALA A 36 -9.57 5.53 0.16
N ARG A 37 -9.71 4.34 -0.43
CA ARG A 37 -10.78 4.05 -1.41
C ARG A 37 -12.20 4.08 -0.82
N ASP A 38 -12.32 3.96 0.51
CA ASP A 38 -13.63 3.90 1.21
C ASP A 38 -14.12 5.27 1.66
N GLU A 39 -13.37 6.32 1.37
CA GLU A 39 -13.65 7.69 1.76
C GLU A 39 -14.72 8.34 0.87
N ASN A 40 -15.39 9.34 1.43
CA ASN A 40 -16.24 10.22 0.65
C ASN A 40 -15.35 11.12 -0.24
N PRO A 41 -15.62 11.27 -1.54
CA PRO A 41 -14.86 12.16 -2.42
C PRO A 41 -14.76 13.63 -1.94
N GLU A 42 -15.69 14.08 -1.13
CA GLU A 42 -15.69 15.43 -0.54
C GLU A 42 -14.98 15.49 0.83
N GLN A 43 -14.49 14.34 1.34
CA GLN A 43 -13.90 14.19 2.66
C GLN A 43 -12.75 13.17 2.60
N THR A 44 -11.77 13.42 1.74
CA THR A 44 -10.62 12.51 1.54
C THR A 44 -9.53 12.72 2.60
N GLY A 45 -8.72 11.68 2.85
CA GLY A 45 -7.70 11.67 3.90
C GLY A 45 -8.20 11.21 5.27
N PHE A 46 -9.47 10.80 5.36
CA PHE A 46 -10.07 10.34 6.62
C PHE A 46 -9.48 9.03 7.13
N ALA A 47 -9.17 8.08 6.26
CA ALA A 47 -8.55 6.82 6.68
C ALA A 47 -7.18 7.06 7.35
N HIS A 48 -6.37 7.96 6.80
CA HIS A 48 -5.10 8.35 7.37
C HIS A 48 -5.26 9.21 8.64
N LEU A 49 -6.20 10.15 8.67
CA LEU A 49 -6.53 10.89 9.89
C LEU A 49 -6.94 9.93 11.02
N PHE A 50 -7.67 8.86 10.68
CA PHE A 50 -8.05 7.84 11.65
C PHE A 50 -6.86 7.05 12.18
N GLU A 51 -5.88 6.72 11.34
CA GLU A 51 -4.63 6.13 11.81
C GLU A 51 -4.04 6.94 12.96
N HIS A 52 -3.94 8.27 12.80
CA HIS A 52 -3.46 9.17 13.84
C HIS A 52 -4.38 9.23 15.08
N LEU A 53 -5.69 9.32 14.87
CA LEU A 53 -6.66 9.37 15.97
C LEU A 53 -6.64 8.13 16.84
N MET A 54 -6.35 6.96 16.28
CA MET A 54 -6.25 5.69 17.00
C MET A 54 -5.12 5.65 18.03
N PHE A 55 -4.11 6.50 17.89
CA PHE A 55 -3.03 6.65 18.90
C PHE A 55 -3.32 7.73 19.93
N GLY A 56 -4.40 8.49 19.78
CA GLY A 56 -4.80 9.55 20.71
C GLY A 56 -5.41 9.10 22.02
N GLY A 57 -5.45 7.78 22.26
CA GLY A 57 -6.05 7.16 23.45
C GLY A 57 -7.53 6.80 23.24
N SER A 58 -8.02 5.99 24.17
CA SER A 58 -9.41 5.55 24.24
C SER A 58 -10.08 6.07 25.51
N VAL A 59 -11.38 5.82 25.67
CA VAL A 59 -12.14 6.32 26.83
C VAL A 59 -11.57 5.82 28.15
N ASN A 60 -11.11 4.57 28.20
CA ASN A 60 -10.55 3.97 29.42
C ASN A 60 -9.03 4.07 29.50
N ILE A 61 -8.35 4.30 28.38
CA ILE A 61 -6.87 4.33 28.27
C ILE A 61 -6.45 5.65 27.62
N PRO A 62 -6.31 6.74 28.39
CA PRO A 62 -5.98 8.06 27.85
C PRO A 62 -4.58 8.16 27.21
N ASN A 63 -3.65 7.31 27.66
CA ASN A 63 -2.29 7.22 27.10
C ASN A 63 -2.03 5.77 26.68
N TYR A 64 -2.02 5.56 25.36
CA TYR A 64 -1.87 4.24 24.76
C TYR A 64 -0.43 3.71 24.89
N ASP A 65 0.58 4.55 24.76
CA ASP A 65 1.98 4.15 24.70
C ASP A 65 2.57 3.79 26.07
N GLU A 66 2.12 4.46 27.13
CA GLU A 66 2.69 4.27 28.46
C GLU A 66 2.58 2.83 28.99
N PRO A 67 1.40 2.17 29.00
CA PRO A 67 1.30 0.78 29.43
C PRO A 67 2.06 -0.18 28.51
N LEU A 68 2.15 0.11 27.21
CA LEU A 68 2.87 -0.70 26.25
C LEU A 68 4.38 -0.65 26.48
N GLN A 69 4.93 0.54 26.69
CA GLN A 69 6.36 0.71 26.99
C GLN A 69 6.78 0.04 28.30
N ARG A 70 5.90 0.05 29.32
CA ARG A 70 6.17 -0.63 30.61
C ARG A 70 6.37 -2.14 30.47
N VAL A 71 5.80 -2.76 29.46
CA VAL A 71 5.91 -4.20 29.19
C VAL A 71 6.89 -4.52 28.05
N GLY A 72 7.67 -3.54 27.60
CA GLY A 72 8.66 -3.72 26.53
C GLY A 72 8.05 -3.93 25.14
N GLY A 73 6.87 -3.38 24.93
CA GLY A 73 6.17 -3.46 23.64
C GLY A 73 6.44 -2.25 22.75
N GLU A 74 6.33 -2.49 21.46
CA GLU A 74 6.38 -1.50 20.38
C GLU A 74 5.12 -1.61 19.52
N ASN A 75 4.65 -0.51 18.99
CA ASN A 75 3.50 -0.46 18.10
C ASN A 75 3.80 0.40 16.87
N ASN A 76 3.06 0.16 15.80
CA ASN A 76 2.97 1.05 14.67
C ASN A 76 1.69 0.76 13.86
N ALA A 77 1.43 1.59 12.85
CA ALA A 77 0.33 1.42 11.91
C ALA A 77 0.71 1.91 10.53
N PHE A 78 -0.09 1.57 9.54
CA PHE A 78 -0.05 2.18 8.23
C PHE A 78 -1.44 2.16 7.58
N THR A 79 -1.68 3.15 6.74
CA THR A 79 -2.86 3.25 5.89
C THR A 79 -2.43 3.19 4.43
N SER A 80 -3.12 2.36 3.66
CA SER A 80 -3.00 2.30 2.21
C SER A 80 -4.29 2.76 1.53
N ASN A 81 -4.35 2.63 0.23
CA ASN A 81 -5.61 2.83 -0.48
C ASN A 81 -6.67 1.80 -0.08
N ASP A 82 -6.26 0.61 0.33
CA ASP A 82 -7.11 -0.57 0.50
C ASP A 82 -7.39 -0.95 1.94
N ILE A 83 -6.41 -0.79 2.83
CA ILE A 83 -6.45 -1.26 4.21
C ILE A 83 -5.83 -0.25 5.17
N THR A 84 -6.24 -0.36 6.45
CA THR A 84 -5.54 0.24 7.58
C THR A 84 -5.14 -0.87 8.54
N ASN A 85 -3.86 -0.94 8.92
CA ASN A 85 -3.30 -2.02 9.69
C ASN A 85 -2.59 -1.48 10.93
N TYR A 86 -2.84 -2.10 12.09
CA TYR A 86 -2.21 -1.77 13.37
C TYR A 86 -1.53 -3.01 13.91
N TYR A 87 -0.37 -2.85 14.54
CA TYR A 87 0.31 -3.97 15.15
C TYR A 87 1.06 -3.59 16.42
N ILE A 88 1.19 -4.58 17.29
CA ILE A 88 1.99 -4.54 18.51
C ILE A 88 2.93 -5.73 18.49
N THR A 89 4.20 -5.49 18.83
CA THR A 89 5.20 -6.53 19.09
C THR A 89 5.67 -6.38 20.54
N LEU A 90 5.73 -7.48 21.28
CA LEU A 90 6.12 -7.47 22.69
C LEU A 90 6.59 -8.85 23.15
N PRO A 91 7.24 -8.95 24.35
CA PRO A 91 7.49 -10.25 24.97
C PRO A 91 6.18 -11.03 25.16
N ALA A 92 6.18 -12.31 24.80
CA ALA A 92 4.96 -13.14 24.77
C ALA A 92 4.24 -13.25 26.12
N GLU A 93 4.97 -13.21 27.22
CA GLU A 93 4.40 -13.20 28.60
C GLU A 93 3.51 -11.98 28.87
N ASN A 94 3.70 -10.90 28.13
CA ASN A 94 2.96 -9.64 28.27
C ASN A 94 1.88 -9.46 27.20
N LEU A 95 1.60 -10.50 26.38
CA LEU A 95 0.70 -10.42 25.23
C LEU A 95 -0.72 -9.94 25.59
N GLU A 96 -1.20 -10.23 26.79
CA GLU A 96 -2.52 -9.77 27.24
C GLU A 96 -2.64 -8.25 27.26
N THR A 97 -1.53 -7.52 27.48
CA THR A 97 -1.52 -6.04 27.37
C THR A 97 -1.91 -5.58 25.98
N ALA A 98 -1.45 -6.27 24.92
CA ALA A 98 -1.83 -5.93 23.56
C ALA A 98 -3.33 -6.16 23.30
N PHE A 99 -3.89 -7.26 23.81
CA PHE A 99 -5.34 -7.52 23.72
C PHE A 99 -6.17 -6.45 24.42
N TRP A 100 -5.74 -6.06 25.61
CA TRP A 100 -6.41 -4.99 26.37
C TRP A 100 -6.38 -3.66 25.62
N LEU A 101 -5.23 -3.22 25.14
CA LEU A 101 -5.06 -1.95 24.43
C LEU A 101 -5.88 -1.91 23.14
N GLU A 102 -5.78 -2.94 22.30
CA GLU A 102 -6.45 -3.01 21.01
C GLU A 102 -7.97 -3.15 21.14
N SER A 103 -8.43 -3.92 22.11
CA SER A 103 -9.87 -4.09 22.34
C SER A 103 -10.53 -2.80 22.83
N ASP A 104 -9.85 -2.05 23.68
CA ASP A 104 -10.39 -0.80 24.21
C ASP A 104 -10.51 0.26 23.12
N ARG A 105 -9.49 0.40 22.27
CA ARG A 105 -9.57 1.35 21.15
C ARG A 105 -10.56 0.93 20.06
N MET A 106 -10.81 -0.37 19.84
CA MET A 106 -11.87 -0.84 18.94
C MET A 106 -13.25 -0.55 19.53
N LEU A 107 -13.41 -0.66 20.84
CA LEU A 107 -14.68 -0.42 21.53
C LEU A 107 -15.04 1.06 21.58
N SER A 108 -14.07 1.92 21.95
CA SER A 108 -14.38 3.33 22.27
C SER A 108 -13.15 4.24 22.21
N LEU A 109 -12.99 4.97 21.12
CA LEU A 109 -12.01 6.06 21.07
C LEU A 109 -12.47 7.29 21.88
N ALA A 110 -11.48 8.00 22.46
CA ALA A 110 -11.72 9.22 23.18
C ALA A 110 -11.91 10.42 22.22
N PHE A 111 -13.00 10.41 21.46
CA PHE A 111 -13.30 11.50 20.53
C PHE A 111 -13.61 12.80 21.27
N SER A 112 -12.75 13.80 21.13
CA SER A 112 -13.00 15.18 21.56
C SER A 112 -12.63 16.15 20.48
N GLU A 113 -13.22 17.33 20.49
CA GLU A 113 -12.83 18.43 19.57
C GLU A 113 -11.33 18.76 19.69
N LYS A 114 -10.80 18.73 20.91
CA LYS A 114 -9.37 18.97 21.17
C LYS A 114 -8.48 17.90 20.55
N SER A 115 -8.81 16.60 20.70
CA SER A 115 -8.02 15.53 20.12
C SER A 115 -8.09 15.57 18.59
N LEU A 116 -9.25 15.84 18.03
CA LEU A 116 -9.42 16.00 16.58
C LEU A 116 -8.61 17.19 16.04
N GLU A 117 -8.64 18.34 16.71
CA GLU A 117 -7.87 19.52 16.32
C GLU A 117 -6.36 19.25 16.32
N VAL A 118 -5.85 18.57 17.34
CA VAL A 118 -4.43 18.18 17.40
C VAL A 118 -4.07 17.30 16.22
N GLN A 119 -4.83 16.23 15.95
CA GLN A 119 -4.50 15.30 14.86
C GLN A 119 -4.73 15.92 13.47
N ARG A 120 -5.73 16.76 13.29
CA ARG A 120 -5.87 17.57 12.05
C ARG A 120 -4.62 18.38 11.77
N ASN A 121 -4.11 19.08 12.77
CA ASN A 121 -2.90 19.91 12.62
C ASN A 121 -1.67 19.03 12.27
N VAL A 122 -1.50 17.87 12.91
CA VAL A 122 -0.41 16.92 12.60
C VAL A 122 -0.50 16.45 11.15
N VAL A 123 -1.67 15.98 10.71
CA VAL A 123 -1.87 15.48 9.34
C VAL A 123 -1.73 16.60 8.29
N MET A 124 -2.22 17.82 8.60
CA MET A 124 -2.02 18.98 7.72
C MET A 124 -0.54 19.35 7.56
N GLU A 125 0.24 19.31 8.65
CA GLU A 125 1.68 19.56 8.56
C GLU A 125 2.40 18.45 7.80
N GLU A 126 2.00 17.19 7.97
CA GLU A 126 2.52 16.08 7.20
C GLU A 126 2.20 16.24 5.70
N PHE A 127 0.96 16.65 5.36
CA PHE A 127 0.58 16.95 3.98
C PHE A 127 1.49 18.02 3.38
N LYS A 128 1.68 19.15 4.10
CA LYS A 128 2.58 20.21 3.64
C LYS A 128 4.02 19.72 3.47
N GLN A 129 4.55 19.01 4.47
CA GLN A 129 5.94 18.55 4.44
C GLN A 129 6.18 17.53 3.34
N ARG A 130 5.32 16.52 3.19
CA ARG A 130 5.55 15.42 2.24
C ARG A 130 5.12 15.73 0.82
N TYR A 131 4.06 16.52 0.66
CA TYR A 131 3.44 16.71 -0.66
C TYR A 131 3.65 18.12 -1.25
N LEU A 132 3.78 19.17 -0.43
CA LEU A 132 3.91 20.52 -0.95
C LEU A 132 5.32 21.09 -0.85
N ASN A 133 6.09 20.74 0.18
CA ASN A 133 7.38 21.34 0.48
C ASN A 133 8.59 20.49 0.02
N GLN A 134 8.37 19.32 -0.54
CA GLN A 134 9.43 18.46 -1.10
C GLN A 134 9.46 18.50 -2.61
N PRO A 135 10.62 18.51 -3.24
CA PRO A 135 10.72 18.30 -4.68
C PRO A 135 10.00 17.02 -5.11
N TYR A 136 9.15 17.10 -6.11
CA TYR A 136 8.29 16.00 -6.62
C TYR A 136 7.27 15.45 -5.62
N GLY A 137 7.07 16.07 -4.46
CA GLY A 137 6.16 15.59 -3.43
C GLY A 137 4.70 15.48 -3.92
N ASP A 138 4.28 16.37 -4.80
CA ASP A 138 2.93 16.44 -5.35
C ASP A 138 2.67 15.55 -6.59
N VAL A 139 3.66 14.76 -7.00
CA VAL A 139 3.53 13.87 -8.18
C VAL A 139 2.30 12.98 -8.09
N TRP A 140 2.09 12.34 -6.95
CA TRP A 140 0.96 11.41 -6.79
C TRP A 140 -0.39 12.12 -6.73
N LEU A 141 -0.44 13.36 -6.22
CA LEU A 141 -1.65 14.17 -6.22
C LEU A 141 -2.07 14.56 -7.66
N LYS A 142 -1.13 14.58 -8.61
CA LYS A 142 -1.34 14.95 -10.00
C LYS A 142 -1.45 13.74 -10.94
N LEU A 143 -0.64 12.70 -10.72
CA LEU A 143 -0.59 11.51 -11.58
C LEU A 143 -1.83 10.63 -11.39
N ARG A 144 -2.28 10.42 -10.14
CA ARG A 144 -3.44 9.57 -9.85
C ARG A 144 -4.71 10.04 -10.56
N PRO A 145 -5.12 11.33 -10.53
CA PRO A 145 -6.29 11.80 -11.26
C PRO A 145 -6.14 11.75 -12.80
N LEU A 146 -4.90 11.64 -13.30
CA LEU A 146 -4.66 11.42 -14.72
C LEU A 146 -4.99 9.99 -15.12
N VAL A 147 -4.62 9.00 -14.29
CA VAL A 147 -4.84 7.56 -14.52
C VAL A 147 -6.28 7.15 -14.20
N TYR A 148 -6.79 7.56 -13.03
CA TYR A 148 -8.12 7.19 -12.56
C TYR A 148 -9.10 8.36 -12.70
N LYS A 149 -10.24 8.12 -13.33
CA LYS A 149 -11.28 9.14 -13.55
C LYS A 149 -12.47 8.98 -12.61
N THR A 150 -12.81 7.75 -12.27
CA THR A 150 -13.98 7.41 -11.47
C THR A 150 -13.64 6.73 -10.16
N HIS A 151 -12.66 5.81 -10.19
CA HIS A 151 -12.30 5.02 -9.01
C HIS A 151 -11.63 5.90 -7.94
N PRO A 152 -11.90 5.66 -6.63
CA PRO A 152 -11.29 6.39 -5.52
C PRO A 152 -9.76 6.37 -5.46
N TYR A 153 -9.08 5.48 -6.18
CA TYR A 153 -7.62 5.51 -6.30
C TYR A 153 -7.08 6.79 -6.95
N ARG A 154 -7.96 7.67 -7.43
CA ARG A 154 -7.60 8.98 -7.97
C ARG A 154 -7.02 9.94 -6.93
N TRP A 155 -7.27 9.71 -5.64
CA TRP A 155 -6.63 10.48 -4.56
C TRP A 155 -5.61 9.65 -3.77
N ALA A 156 -4.66 10.34 -3.15
CA ALA A 156 -3.68 9.75 -2.27
C ALA A 156 -4.26 9.45 -0.88
N THR A 157 -3.60 8.58 -0.11
CA THR A 157 -4.01 8.24 1.27
C THR A 157 -4.07 9.45 2.19
N ILE A 158 -3.21 10.45 1.98
CA ILE A 158 -3.22 11.71 2.72
C ILE A 158 -4.44 12.60 2.41
N GLY A 159 -5.17 12.30 1.33
CA GLY A 159 -6.29 13.07 0.81
C GLY A 159 -5.98 13.76 -0.51
N GLU A 160 -7.03 14.24 -1.18
CA GLU A 160 -6.93 15.00 -2.43
C GLU A 160 -6.58 16.48 -2.16
N LYS A 161 -7.13 17.03 -1.08
CA LYS A 161 -7.02 18.46 -0.73
C LYS A 161 -6.84 18.62 0.77
N LEU A 162 -6.00 19.60 1.14
CA LEU A 162 -5.74 19.94 2.54
C LEU A 162 -7.02 20.34 3.29
N GLU A 163 -7.92 21.06 2.61
CA GLU A 163 -9.18 21.57 3.16
C GLU A 163 -10.11 20.43 3.63
N HIS A 164 -10.02 19.22 3.03
CA HIS A 164 -10.82 18.09 3.47
C HIS A 164 -10.46 17.64 4.90
N ILE A 165 -9.19 17.75 5.27
CA ILE A 165 -8.71 17.47 6.63
C ILE A 165 -8.99 18.67 7.55
N GLU A 166 -8.71 19.89 7.10
CA GLU A 166 -8.93 21.12 7.87
C GLU A 166 -10.38 21.25 8.35
N HIS A 167 -11.34 20.90 7.50
CA HIS A 167 -12.77 21.02 7.79
C HIS A 167 -13.42 19.73 8.31
N ALA A 168 -12.61 18.69 8.63
CA ALA A 168 -13.13 17.44 9.19
C ALA A 168 -13.91 17.69 10.50
N GLN A 169 -15.18 17.29 10.52
CA GLN A 169 -16.08 17.49 11.66
C GLN A 169 -16.11 16.25 12.55
N ILE A 170 -16.25 16.45 13.85
CA ILE A 170 -16.25 15.34 14.83
C ILE A 170 -17.35 14.31 14.58
N ASP A 171 -18.51 14.72 14.09
CA ASP A 171 -19.62 13.82 13.79
C ASP A 171 -19.32 12.92 12.58
N ALA A 172 -18.67 13.46 11.54
CA ALA A 172 -18.21 12.68 10.39
C ALA A 172 -17.14 11.69 10.81
N VAL A 173 -16.22 12.09 11.68
CA VAL A 173 -15.19 11.23 12.27
C VAL A 173 -15.81 10.07 13.05
N LYS A 174 -16.78 10.34 13.93
CA LYS A 174 -17.51 9.29 14.68
C LYS A 174 -18.28 8.36 13.77
N ALA A 175 -18.89 8.88 12.72
CA ALA A 175 -19.62 8.07 11.74
C ALA A 175 -18.68 7.12 10.98
N PHE A 176 -17.50 7.62 10.58
CA PHE A 176 -16.47 6.81 9.92
C PHE A 176 -15.95 5.69 10.83
N PHE A 177 -15.67 5.98 12.09
CA PHE A 177 -15.29 4.97 13.08
C PHE A 177 -16.34 3.88 13.22
N LYS A 178 -17.59 4.25 13.53
CA LYS A 178 -18.68 3.31 13.69
C LYS A 178 -18.89 2.41 12.48
N LYS A 179 -18.72 2.96 11.28
CA LYS A 179 -18.88 2.23 10.02
C LYS A 179 -17.77 1.23 9.76
N HIS A 180 -16.52 1.58 10.04
CA HIS A 180 -15.38 0.82 9.57
C HIS A 180 -14.58 0.11 10.66
N TYR A 181 -14.56 0.64 11.90
CA TYR A 181 -13.71 0.12 12.98
C TYR A 181 -14.54 -0.75 13.94
N ASN A 182 -14.97 -1.90 13.46
CA ASN A 182 -15.78 -2.85 14.22
C ASN A 182 -15.32 -4.29 13.93
N PRO A 183 -15.70 -5.28 14.79
CA PRO A 183 -15.28 -6.67 14.67
C PRO A 183 -15.56 -7.30 13.30
N GLN A 184 -16.70 -7.00 12.67
CA GLN A 184 -17.05 -7.60 11.37
C GLN A 184 -16.20 -7.11 10.21
N ASN A 185 -15.54 -5.97 10.37
CA ASN A 185 -14.66 -5.38 9.36
C ASN A 185 -13.17 -5.57 9.68
N ALA A 186 -12.83 -6.41 10.66
CA ALA A 186 -11.48 -6.63 11.14
C ALA A 186 -11.01 -8.07 10.97
N ILE A 187 -9.69 -8.21 10.83
CA ILE A 187 -8.97 -9.48 10.88
C ILE A 187 -7.87 -9.32 11.92
N MET A 188 -7.87 -10.17 12.93
CA MET A 188 -6.82 -10.23 13.94
C MET A 188 -5.88 -11.40 13.65
N VAL A 189 -4.59 -11.17 13.74
CA VAL A 189 -3.59 -12.23 13.73
C VAL A 189 -2.76 -12.15 15.00
N VAL A 190 -2.68 -13.26 15.72
CA VAL A 190 -1.80 -13.43 16.87
C VAL A 190 -0.70 -14.40 16.48
N GLY A 191 0.56 -13.97 16.58
CA GLY A 191 1.70 -14.81 16.23
C GLY A 191 2.75 -14.86 17.33
N GLY A 192 3.54 -15.93 17.36
CA GLY A 192 4.69 -16.06 18.27
C GLY A 192 4.52 -17.13 19.35
N ASN A 193 5.18 -16.92 20.47
CA ASN A 193 5.21 -17.89 21.57
C ASN A 193 3.90 -17.90 22.36
N ILE A 194 2.85 -18.35 21.73
CA ILE A 194 1.50 -18.47 22.28
C ILE A 194 0.84 -19.73 21.76
N LYS A 195 0.01 -20.37 22.59
CA LYS A 195 -0.84 -21.48 22.16
C LYS A 195 -2.18 -21.00 21.66
N THR A 196 -2.73 -21.69 20.67
CA THR A 196 -4.01 -21.34 20.04
C THR A 196 -5.12 -21.20 21.07
N GLU A 197 -5.24 -22.12 22.02
CA GLU A 197 -6.26 -22.11 23.08
C GLU A 197 -6.14 -20.88 23.97
N GLN A 198 -4.93 -20.45 24.29
CA GLN A 198 -4.68 -19.24 25.08
C GLN A 198 -5.06 -17.99 24.28
N ALA A 199 -4.67 -17.92 23.01
CA ALA A 199 -5.05 -16.81 22.12
C ALA A 199 -6.57 -16.70 21.96
N MET A 200 -7.28 -17.84 21.84
CA MET A 200 -8.75 -17.88 21.82
C MET A 200 -9.36 -17.33 23.11
N GLN A 201 -8.87 -17.75 24.26
CA GLN A 201 -9.36 -17.28 25.57
C GLN A 201 -9.17 -15.77 25.71
N LEU A 202 -8.00 -15.24 25.31
CA LEU A 202 -7.73 -13.81 25.34
C LEU A 202 -8.62 -13.04 24.35
N ALA A 203 -8.81 -13.57 23.12
CA ALA A 203 -9.70 -12.95 22.15
C ALA A 203 -11.15 -12.90 22.63
N GLU A 204 -11.68 -13.99 23.16
CA GLU A 204 -13.04 -14.03 23.75
C GLU A 204 -13.16 -13.08 24.94
N LYS A 205 -12.17 -13.05 25.83
CA LYS A 205 -12.17 -12.18 27.02
C LYS A 205 -12.26 -10.71 26.65
N TRP A 206 -11.40 -10.27 25.73
CA TRP A 206 -11.19 -8.85 25.44
C TRP A 206 -12.04 -8.33 24.29
N PHE A 207 -12.20 -9.11 23.22
CA PHE A 207 -12.93 -8.70 22.02
C PHE A 207 -14.37 -9.25 21.97
N GLY A 208 -14.65 -10.37 22.63
CA GLY A 208 -16.00 -10.97 22.66
C GLY A 208 -17.11 -10.02 23.12
N PRO A 209 -16.90 -9.17 24.14
CA PRO A 209 -17.89 -8.19 24.59
C PRO A 209 -18.14 -7.02 23.62
N ILE A 210 -17.27 -6.80 22.62
CA ILE A 210 -17.43 -5.70 21.68
C ILE A 210 -18.61 -5.97 20.74
N PRO A 211 -19.56 -5.02 20.58
CA PRO A 211 -20.67 -5.18 19.65
C PRO A 211 -20.19 -5.46 18.22
N ALA A 212 -20.86 -6.34 17.50
CA ALA A 212 -20.49 -6.75 16.15
C ALA A 212 -20.35 -5.57 15.17
N GLY A 213 -21.16 -4.54 15.34
CA GLY A 213 -21.29 -3.48 14.36
C GLY A 213 -22.08 -3.91 13.13
N GLU A 214 -22.08 -3.08 12.11
CA GLU A 214 -22.68 -3.41 10.82
C GLU A 214 -21.59 -3.88 9.86
N LYS A 215 -21.88 -4.95 9.11
CA LYS A 215 -20.98 -5.41 8.07
C LYS A 215 -20.92 -4.37 6.96
N TYR A 216 -19.73 -3.87 6.68
CA TYR A 216 -19.52 -2.94 5.59
C TYR A 216 -19.63 -3.65 4.25
N HIS A 217 -20.47 -3.11 3.36
CA HIS A 217 -20.60 -3.56 1.98
C HIS A 217 -20.08 -2.49 1.06
N ARG A 218 -18.92 -2.77 0.45
CA ARG A 218 -18.25 -1.85 -0.47
C ARG A 218 -18.99 -1.81 -1.80
N ASN A 219 -19.29 -0.61 -2.26
CA ASN A 219 -19.85 -0.36 -3.58
C ASN A 219 -19.10 0.82 -4.22
N LEU A 220 -17.98 0.54 -4.86
CA LEU A 220 -17.15 1.55 -5.50
C LEU A 220 -17.42 1.60 -7.01
N PRO A 221 -17.32 2.80 -7.62
CA PRO A 221 -17.37 2.91 -9.06
C PRO A 221 -16.15 2.20 -9.65
N GLN A 222 -16.37 1.40 -10.67
CA GLN A 222 -15.28 0.78 -11.40
C GLN A 222 -14.58 1.79 -12.29
N GLU A 223 -13.25 1.71 -12.36
CA GLU A 223 -12.50 2.50 -13.33
C GLU A 223 -12.70 1.92 -14.73
N PRO A 224 -13.20 2.71 -15.71
CA PRO A 224 -13.32 2.24 -17.08
C PRO A 224 -11.96 1.97 -17.70
N GLU A 225 -11.93 1.11 -18.71
CA GLU A 225 -10.72 0.88 -19.50
C GLU A 225 -10.32 2.18 -20.20
N GLN A 226 -9.03 2.51 -20.15
CA GLN A 226 -8.49 3.67 -20.83
C GLN A 226 -8.32 3.35 -22.33
N THR A 227 -8.90 4.19 -23.19
CA THR A 227 -8.96 4.00 -24.64
C THR A 227 -8.20 5.08 -25.43
N GLU A 228 -7.61 6.05 -24.74
CA GLU A 228 -6.81 7.13 -25.35
C GLU A 228 -5.65 7.53 -24.46
N GLU A 229 -4.54 7.93 -25.06
CA GLU A 229 -3.39 8.48 -24.35
C GLU A 229 -3.80 9.75 -23.58
N ARG A 230 -3.37 9.84 -22.31
CA ARG A 230 -3.58 11.02 -21.48
C ARG A 230 -2.22 11.67 -21.18
N ARG A 231 -2.17 13.00 -21.23
CA ARG A 231 -0.95 13.76 -20.96
C ARG A 231 -1.21 14.94 -20.04
N ALA A 232 -0.21 15.21 -19.19
CA ALA A 232 -0.15 16.42 -18.39
C ALA A 232 1.31 16.91 -18.33
N THR A 233 1.48 18.22 -18.33
CA THR A 233 2.77 18.85 -18.06
C THR A 233 2.58 19.75 -16.85
N VAL A 234 3.46 19.58 -15.88
CA VAL A 234 3.48 20.36 -14.65
C VAL A 234 4.88 20.93 -14.46
N SER A 235 5.00 22.03 -13.72
CA SER A 235 6.28 22.63 -13.38
C SER A 235 6.37 22.92 -11.89
N GLY A 236 7.59 22.97 -11.37
CA GLY A 236 7.83 23.26 -9.97
C GLY A 236 9.30 23.41 -9.63
N LYS A 237 9.56 23.75 -8.37
CA LYS A 237 10.91 23.90 -7.83
C LYS A 237 11.56 22.54 -7.57
N VAL A 238 11.94 21.86 -8.65
CA VAL A 238 12.60 20.55 -8.62
C VAL A 238 14.01 20.65 -9.20
N PRO A 239 14.95 19.77 -8.79
CA PRO A 239 16.34 19.85 -9.21
C PRO A 239 16.54 19.56 -10.70
N GLN A 240 15.69 18.72 -11.32
CA GLN A 240 15.76 18.32 -12.72
C GLN A 240 14.39 17.88 -13.23
N ASN A 241 14.22 17.77 -14.54
CA ASN A 241 13.00 17.25 -15.13
C ASN A 241 12.77 15.79 -14.74
N SER A 242 11.51 15.37 -14.77
CA SER A 242 11.16 13.94 -14.64
C SER A 242 9.98 13.58 -15.54
N VAL A 243 9.94 12.31 -15.93
CA VAL A 243 8.89 11.73 -16.79
C VAL A 243 8.26 10.57 -16.03
N TYR A 244 6.94 10.54 -15.99
CA TYR A 244 6.12 9.46 -15.43
C TYR A 244 5.19 8.94 -16.50
N ILE A 245 5.29 7.65 -16.82
CA ILE A 245 4.38 6.97 -17.76
C ILE A 245 3.65 5.91 -16.96
N ALA A 246 2.37 6.12 -16.71
CA ALA A 246 1.53 5.20 -15.96
C ALA A 246 0.56 4.47 -16.90
N PHE A 247 0.26 3.22 -16.57
CA PHE A 247 -0.66 2.35 -17.28
C PHE A 247 -1.66 1.76 -16.29
N GLN A 248 -2.93 1.65 -16.66
CA GLN A 248 -3.87 0.84 -15.88
C GLN A 248 -3.45 -0.63 -15.98
N ALA A 249 -3.38 -1.30 -14.83
CA ALA A 249 -2.97 -2.70 -14.70
C ALA A 249 -4.06 -3.52 -14.00
N ASP A 250 -3.93 -4.84 -14.06
CA ASP A 250 -4.88 -5.75 -13.44
C ASP A 250 -4.77 -5.70 -11.90
N GLU A 251 -5.85 -6.09 -11.23
CA GLU A 251 -5.97 -6.15 -9.79
C GLU A 251 -5.08 -7.23 -9.16
N ARG A 252 -4.79 -7.07 -7.85
CA ARG A 252 -3.94 -7.98 -7.04
C ARG A 252 -4.41 -9.43 -7.06
N THR A 253 -5.71 -9.66 -7.17
CA THR A 253 -6.31 -11.00 -7.16
C THR A 253 -6.26 -11.73 -8.50
N SER A 254 -5.86 -11.03 -9.57
CA SER A 254 -5.70 -11.62 -10.90
C SER A 254 -4.41 -12.43 -11.04
N ASP A 255 -4.44 -13.54 -11.79
CA ASP A 255 -3.22 -14.30 -12.11
C ASP A 255 -2.22 -13.46 -12.94
N SER A 256 -2.69 -12.48 -13.70
CA SER A 256 -1.83 -11.55 -14.45
C SER A 256 -1.07 -10.57 -13.56
N TYR A 257 -1.47 -10.39 -12.29
CA TYR A 257 -0.70 -9.62 -11.33
C TYR A 257 0.73 -10.13 -11.19
N TYR A 258 0.92 -11.44 -11.03
CA TYR A 258 2.24 -12.08 -10.87
C TYR A 258 3.13 -11.85 -12.10
N VAL A 259 2.52 -11.87 -13.27
CA VAL A 259 3.22 -11.58 -14.54
C VAL A 259 3.63 -10.11 -14.62
N THR A 260 2.73 -9.21 -14.23
CA THR A 260 2.97 -7.75 -14.20
C THR A 260 4.07 -7.38 -13.20
N ASP A 261 4.09 -8.02 -12.04
CA ASP A 261 5.11 -7.79 -11.02
C ASP A 261 6.50 -8.25 -11.49
N LEU A 262 6.61 -9.47 -12.04
CA LEU A 262 7.87 -9.94 -12.66
C LEU A 262 8.30 -9.08 -13.85
N LEU A 263 7.35 -8.55 -14.63
CA LEU A 263 7.63 -7.63 -15.72
C LEU A 263 8.28 -6.35 -15.21
N SER A 264 7.83 -5.82 -14.06
CA SER A 264 8.47 -4.67 -13.41
C SER A 264 9.90 -4.98 -12.96
N ASP A 265 10.13 -6.17 -12.41
CA ASP A 265 11.44 -6.64 -11.99
C ASP A 265 12.43 -6.80 -13.16
N ILE A 266 11.98 -7.34 -14.29
CA ILE A 266 12.77 -7.43 -15.53
C ILE A 266 13.18 -6.04 -16.00
N LEU A 267 12.25 -5.08 -15.94
CA LEU A 267 12.49 -3.72 -16.41
C LEU A 267 13.43 -2.93 -15.49
N SER A 268 13.26 -2.98 -14.16
CA SER A 268 13.95 -2.02 -13.31
C SER A 268 14.61 -2.56 -12.04
N ARG A 269 14.38 -3.81 -11.62
CA ARG A 269 14.89 -4.26 -10.33
C ARG A 269 16.35 -4.72 -10.36
N GLY A 270 17.23 -3.84 -9.89
CA GLY A 270 18.65 -4.09 -9.75
C GLY A 270 19.47 -3.72 -10.99
N ASN A 271 20.80 -3.72 -10.82
CA ASN A 271 21.74 -3.16 -11.79
C ASN A 271 21.80 -3.89 -13.14
N SER A 272 21.29 -5.11 -13.24
CA SER A 272 21.21 -5.89 -14.47
C SER A 272 19.85 -5.84 -15.16
N SER A 273 18.92 -5.04 -14.63
CA SER A 273 17.61 -4.82 -15.25
C SER A 273 17.72 -4.02 -16.54
N ARG A 274 16.74 -4.16 -17.43
CA ARG A 274 16.80 -3.61 -18.80
C ARG A 274 16.93 -2.09 -18.82
N LEU A 275 16.07 -1.38 -18.09
CA LEU A 275 16.09 0.09 -18.05
C LEU A 275 17.40 0.60 -17.44
N HIS A 276 17.84 0.01 -16.31
CA HIS A 276 19.07 0.44 -15.66
C HIS A 276 20.29 0.22 -16.56
N ARG A 277 20.41 -0.99 -17.13
CA ARG A 277 21.56 -1.33 -18.00
C ARG A 277 21.58 -0.43 -19.24
N THR A 278 20.46 -0.38 -19.97
CA THR A 278 20.42 0.31 -21.27
C THR A 278 20.41 1.82 -21.12
N LEU A 279 19.53 2.37 -20.24
CA LEU A 279 19.27 3.80 -20.22
C LEU A 279 20.17 4.56 -19.24
N ILE A 280 20.64 3.91 -18.15
CA ILE A 280 21.59 4.56 -17.23
C ILE A 280 23.04 4.25 -17.61
N LYS A 281 23.40 2.94 -17.77
CA LYS A 281 24.81 2.57 -17.96
C LYS A 281 25.31 2.76 -19.39
N ASP A 282 24.57 2.24 -20.38
CA ASP A 282 25.05 2.20 -21.75
C ASP A 282 24.80 3.54 -22.48
N GLN A 283 23.58 4.08 -22.41
CA GLN A 283 23.18 5.30 -23.12
C GLN A 283 23.35 6.58 -22.29
N GLN A 284 23.44 6.46 -20.96
CA GLN A 284 23.58 7.59 -20.02
C GLN A 284 22.50 8.68 -20.20
N LEU A 285 21.27 8.27 -20.53
CA LEU A 285 20.14 9.18 -20.73
C LEU A 285 19.46 9.57 -19.42
N PHE A 286 19.56 8.72 -18.39
CA PHE A 286 18.89 8.93 -17.11
C PHE A 286 19.87 8.84 -15.94
N SER A 287 19.64 9.68 -14.93
CA SER A 287 20.30 9.56 -13.62
C SER A 287 19.61 8.52 -12.74
N ASP A 288 18.30 8.37 -12.91
CA ASP A 288 17.45 7.41 -12.19
C ASP A 288 16.28 7.00 -13.07
N ILE A 289 15.94 5.72 -13.08
CA ILE A 289 14.76 5.17 -13.77
C ILE A 289 14.27 3.93 -13.07
N ASN A 290 12.96 3.88 -12.81
CA ASN A 290 12.29 2.78 -12.13
C ASN A 290 11.02 2.36 -12.87
N ALA A 291 10.61 1.11 -12.67
CA ALA A 291 9.31 0.58 -13.10
C ALA A 291 8.74 -0.32 -12.02
N TYR A 292 7.46 -0.15 -11.68
CA TYR A 292 6.80 -0.93 -10.62
C TYR A 292 5.30 -0.96 -10.80
N SER A 293 4.65 -1.95 -10.18
CA SER A 293 3.20 -2.06 -10.06
C SER A 293 2.73 -1.66 -8.66
N SER A 294 1.59 -0.99 -8.55
CA SER A 294 1.00 -0.63 -7.26
C SER A 294 0.46 -1.84 -6.47
N GLY A 295 0.18 -2.96 -7.13
CA GLY A 295 -0.35 -4.17 -6.48
C GLY A 295 -1.66 -3.96 -5.72
N SER A 296 -2.51 -3.03 -6.17
CA SER A 296 -3.76 -2.65 -5.49
C SER A 296 -4.83 -3.74 -5.61
N ILE A 297 -5.74 -3.83 -4.63
CA ILE A 297 -6.82 -4.84 -4.61
C ILE A 297 -7.78 -4.66 -5.79
N ASP A 298 -8.15 -3.41 -6.10
CA ASP A 298 -8.87 -3.05 -7.32
C ASP A 298 -7.88 -2.75 -8.46
N LYS A 299 -8.38 -2.27 -9.60
CA LYS A 299 -7.58 -1.99 -10.79
C LYS A 299 -6.30 -1.22 -10.47
N ALA A 300 -5.17 -1.87 -10.64
CA ALA A 300 -3.86 -1.36 -10.27
C ALA A 300 -3.29 -0.36 -11.30
N MET A 301 -2.13 0.15 -11.02
CA MET A 301 -1.36 1.04 -11.88
C MET A 301 0.07 0.51 -11.98
N PHE A 302 0.58 0.43 -13.21
CA PHE A 302 1.98 0.20 -13.49
C PHE A 302 2.64 1.54 -13.86
N VAL A 303 3.78 1.85 -13.29
CA VAL A 303 4.44 3.14 -13.50
C VAL A 303 5.88 2.92 -13.95
N VAL A 304 6.29 3.66 -14.98
CA VAL A 304 7.69 3.90 -15.32
C VAL A 304 7.98 5.37 -15.00
N GLU A 305 8.94 5.60 -14.12
CA GLU A 305 9.38 6.95 -13.75
C GLU A 305 10.88 7.11 -14.02
N GLY A 306 11.28 8.25 -14.58
CA GLY A 306 12.66 8.50 -14.88
C GLY A 306 13.03 9.97 -14.78
N LYS A 307 14.29 10.20 -14.40
CA LYS A 307 14.90 11.53 -14.33
C LYS A 307 15.98 11.63 -15.42
N PRO A 308 15.70 12.31 -16.55
CA PRO A 308 16.67 12.50 -17.62
C PRO A 308 17.91 13.26 -17.13
N ASN A 309 19.08 12.92 -17.66
CA ASN A 309 20.31 13.68 -17.41
C ASN A 309 20.24 15.07 -18.05
N GLU A 310 21.06 15.98 -17.55
CA GLU A 310 21.21 17.32 -18.13
C GLU A 310 21.56 17.23 -19.63
N GLY A 311 20.87 18.03 -20.46
CA GLY A 311 21.00 18.04 -21.90
C GLY A 311 20.19 16.98 -22.65
N VAL A 312 19.48 16.08 -21.96
CA VAL A 312 18.54 15.13 -22.57
C VAL A 312 17.14 15.73 -22.61
N SER A 313 16.57 15.89 -23.81
CA SER A 313 15.22 16.43 -23.94
C SER A 313 14.15 15.43 -23.44
N ILE A 314 12.98 15.95 -23.08
CA ILE A 314 11.85 15.13 -22.64
C ILE A 314 11.43 14.14 -23.74
N GLU A 315 11.39 14.60 -24.99
CA GLU A 315 11.04 13.77 -26.15
C GLU A 315 12.04 12.62 -26.34
N GLN A 316 13.33 12.90 -26.16
CA GLN A 316 14.37 11.88 -26.23
C GLN A 316 14.25 10.88 -25.07
N ALA A 317 13.98 11.35 -23.86
CA ALA A 317 13.77 10.52 -22.69
C ALA A 317 12.54 9.60 -22.85
N GLU A 318 11.39 10.15 -23.25
CA GLU A 318 10.18 9.36 -23.52
C GLU A 318 10.41 8.34 -24.64
N ALA A 319 11.03 8.73 -25.75
CA ALA A 319 11.31 7.83 -26.86
C ALA A 319 12.19 6.65 -26.43
N ALA A 320 13.19 6.90 -25.57
CA ALA A 320 14.05 5.86 -25.04
C ALA A 320 13.30 4.87 -24.12
N ILE A 321 12.41 5.37 -23.25
CA ILE A 321 11.52 4.52 -22.43
C ILE A 321 10.66 3.66 -23.35
N TRP A 322 9.91 4.28 -24.29
CA TRP A 322 9.04 3.55 -25.19
C TRP A 322 9.77 2.51 -26.03
N GLN A 323 11.00 2.78 -26.44
CA GLN A 323 11.83 1.80 -27.15
C GLN A 323 12.06 0.54 -26.32
N GLN A 324 12.34 0.67 -25.02
CA GLN A 324 12.50 -0.48 -24.14
C GLN A 324 11.19 -1.25 -23.90
N LEU A 325 10.07 -0.52 -23.78
CA LEU A 325 8.76 -1.13 -23.67
C LEU A 325 8.35 -1.87 -24.97
N GLU A 326 8.68 -1.35 -26.14
CA GLU A 326 8.45 -2.05 -27.41
C GLU A 326 9.35 -3.28 -27.57
N LEU A 327 10.58 -3.24 -27.11
CA LEU A 327 11.48 -4.39 -27.15
C LEU A 327 10.91 -5.57 -26.34
N ILE A 328 10.37 -5.35 -25.14
CA ILE A 328 9.83 -6.43 -24.33
C ILE A 328 8.51 -6.99 -24.88
N LYS A 329 7.80 -6.22 -25.73
CA LYS A 329 6.61 -6.65 -26.44
C LYS A 329 6.95 -7.54 -27.64
N THR A 330 8.04 -7.22 -28.35
CA THR A 330 8.38 -7.82 -29.64
C THR A 330 9.44 -8.91 -29.55
N VAL A 331 10.35 -8.81 -28.58
CA VAL A 331 11.43 -9.77 -28.37
C VAL A 331 11.17 -10.56 -27.07
N PRO A 332 10.98 -11.89 -27.16
CA PRO A 332 10.79 -12.71 -25.98
C PRO A 332 11.91 -12.53 -24.95
N VAL A 333 11.56 -12.52 -23.68
CA VAL A 333 12.53 -12.46 -22.58
C VAL A 333 13.34 -13.76 -22.55
N PRO A 334 14.68 -13.70 -22.47
CA PRO A 334 15.50 -14.89 -22.29
C PRO A 334 15.09 -15.68 -21.03
N VAL A 335 15.10 -16.99 -21.12
CA VAL A 335 14.69 -17.88 -20.02
C VAL A 335 15.51 -17.66 -18.75
N ASP A 336 16.81 -17.41 -18.90
CA ASP A 336 17.72 -17.12 -17.78
C ASP A 336 17.43 -15.78 -17.11
N GLU A 337 17.01 -14.78 -17.88
CA GLU A 337 16.58 -13.48 -17.33
C GLU A 337 15.28 -13.61 -16.51
N LEU A 338 14.30 -14.34 -17.03
CA LEU A 338 13.06 -14.64 -16.30
C LEU A 338 13.34 -15.48 -15.04
N THR A 339 14.20 -16.50 -15.15
CA THR A 339 14.60 -17.35 -14.03
C THR A 339 15.27 -16.53 -12.93
N LYS A 340 16.15 -15.61 -13.30
CA LYS A 340 16.81 -14.70 -12.34
C LYS A 340 15.79 -13.90 -11.50
N VAL A 341 14.80 -13.28 -12.12
CA VAL A 341 13.82 -12.47 -11.39
C VAL A 341 12.89 -13.34 -10.54
N LYS A 342 12.49 -14.50 -11.03
CA LYS A 342 11.72 -15.49 -10.24
C LYS A 342 12.46 -15.92 -8.97
N ASN A 343 13.73 -16.33 -9.10
CA ASN A 343 14.55 -16.73 -7.96
C ASN A 343 14.73 -15.59 -6.95
N LYS A 344 14.85 -14.36 -7.44
CA LYS A 344 14.94 -13.17 -6.57
C LYS A 344 13.63 -12.93 -5.81
N THR A 345 12.49 -13.02 -6.48
CA THR A 345 11.17 -12.87 -5.85
C THR A 345 10.92 -13.99 -4.85
N GLU A 346 11.18 -15.25 -5.20
CA GLU A 346 11.09 -16.37 -4.27
C GLU A 346 11.96 -16.15 -3.02
N SER A 347 13.21 -15.74 -3.20
CA SER A 347 14.09 -15.44 -2.07
C SER A 347 13.54 -14.31 -1.19
N THR A 348 12.99 -13.24 -1.78
CA THR A 348 12.41 -12.13 -1.03
C THR A 348 11.21 -12.60 -0.20
N LEU A 349 10.32 -13.41 -0.78
CA LEU A 349 9.16 -13.98 -0.08
C LEU A 349 9.59 -14.91 1.07
N LEU A 350 10.56 -15.79 0.83
CA LEU A 350 11.09 -16.67 1.88
C LEU A 350 11.77 -15.91 3.02
N PHE A 351 12.52 -14.84 2.72
CA PHE A 351 13.13 -14.00 3.75
C PHE A 351 12.09 -13.22 4.56
N SER A 352 10.98 -12.78 3.96
CA SER A 352 9.90 -12.13 4.71
C SER A 352 9.25 -13.07 5.74
N GLU A 353 9.23 -14.39 5.48
CA GLU A 353 8.74 -15.40 6.44
C GLU A 353 9.66 -15.57 7.68
N MET A 354 10.86 -14.98 7.72
CA MET A 354 11.69 -14.98 8.92
C MET A 354 11.18 -13.98 9.98
N SER A 355 10.53 -12.90 9.56
CA SER A 355 9.94 -11.91 10.44
C SER A 355 8.58 -12.39 10.96
N LEU A 356 8.43 -12.45 12.29
CA LEU A 356 7.16 -12.78 12.91
C LEU A 356 6.07 -11.77 12.56
N LEU A 357 6.42 -10.49 12.52
CA LEU A 357 5.50 -9.40 12.14
C LEU A 357 5.05 -9.53 10.69
N ASP A 358 5.98 -9.78 9.75
CA ASP A 358 5.62 -9.92 8.33
C ASP A 358 4.73 -11.14 8.11
N LYS A 359 4.97 -12.26 8.80
CA LYS A 359 4.07 -13.42 8.79
C LYS A 359 2.64 -13.04 9.23
N ALA A 360 2.52 -12.28 10.32
CA ALA A 360 1.23 -11.87 10.85
C ALA A 360 0.50 -10.90 9.90
N MET A 361 1.19 -9.90 9.38
CA MET A 361 0.62 -8.96 8.41
C MET A 361 0.19 -9.67 7.11
N ASN A 362 1.02 -10.56 6.58
CA ASN A 362 0.69 -11.32 5.38
C ASN A 362 -0.50 -12.26 5.59
N LEU A 363 -0.57 -12.98 6.73
CA LEU A 363 -1.73 -13.80 7.06
C LEU A 363 -3.02 -12.98 7.08
N ALA A 364 -3.01 -11.78 7.70
CA ALA A 364 -4.16 -10.88 7.72
C ALA A 364 -4.55 -10.41 6.31
N TYR A 365 -3.56 -10.04 5.50
CA TYR A 365 -3.78 -9.56 4.15
C TYR A 365 -4.35 -10.65 3.22
N PHE A 366 -3.77 -11.86 3.25
CA PHE A 366 -4.29 -12.96 2.43
C PHE A 366 -5.66 -13.45 2.92
N GLU A 367 -5.95 -13.37 4.23
CA GLU A 367 -7.30 -13.62 4.75
C GLU A 367 -8.31 -12.60 4.21
N LEU A 368 -7.90 -11.33 4.05
CA LEU A 368 -8.72 -10.31 3.42
C LEU A 368 -8.96 -10.63 1.93
N LEU A 369 -7.95 -11.10 1.21
CA LEU A 369 -8.05 -11.49 -0.20
C LEU A 369 -8.89 -12.76 -0.43
N GLY A 370 -9.26 -13.47 0.63
CA GLY A 370 -10.16 -14.63 0.58
C GLY A 370 -9.72 -15.83 1.39
N ASP A 371 -8.42 -16.14 1.46
CA ASP A 371 -7.90 -17.24 2.28
C ASP A 371 -6.42 -17.03 2.64
N ALA A 372 -6.13 -16.96 3.93
CA ALA A 372 -4.75 -16.84 4.45
C ALA A 372 -3.80 -17.95 3.96
N ALA A 373 -4.33 -19.15 3.64
CA ALA A 373 -3.53 -20.25 3.11
C ALA A 373 -2.88 -19.94 1.73
N MET A 374 -3.43 -18.98 0.99
CA MET A 374 -2.87 -18.53 -0.30
C MET A 374 -1.43 -17.99 -0.14
N MET A 375 -1.10 -17.43 1.03
CA MET A 375 0.26 -16.97 1.34
C MET A 375 1.32 -18.07 1.09
N ASN A 376 1.01 -19.31 1.46
CA ASN A 376 1.92 -20.44 1.32
C ASN A 376 2.14 -20.87 -0.13
N HIS A 377 1.29 -20.46 -1.05
CA HIS A 377 1.32 -20.77 -2.49
C HIS A 377 1.72 -19.58 -3.35
N GLU A 378 1.98 -18.43 -2.74
CA GLU A 378 2.40 -17.21 -3.44
C GLU A 378 3.67 -17.43 -4.28
N PRO A 379 4.75 -18.09 -3.76
CA PRO A 379 5.94 -18.36 -4.56
C PRO A 379 5.65 -19.22 -5.81
N ASP A 380 4.77 -20.21 -5.69
CA ASP A 380 4.40 -21.09 -6.82
C ASP A 380 3.77 -20.32 -7.98
N LYS A 381 2.98 -19.29 -7.68
CA LYS A 381 2.37 -18.43 -8.70
C LYS A 381 3.43 -17.69 -9.53
N TYR A 382 4.47 -17.18 -8.90
CA TYR A 382 5.59 -16.56 -9.61
C TYR A 382 6.40 -17.57 -10.43
N LEU A 383 6.69 -18.74 -9.86
CA LEU A 383 7.49 -19.77 -10.51
C LEU A 383 6.81 -20.35 -11.77
N GLN A 384 5.48 -20.35 -11.83
CA GLN A 384 4.70 -20.84 -12.97
C GLN A 384 4.64 -19.87 -14.15
N VAL A 385 4.99 -18.59 -13.98
CA VAL A 385 4.94 -17.61 -15.08
C VAL A 385 5.86 -18.02 -16.22
N THR A 386 5.38 -17.95 -17.47
CA THR A 386 6.14 -18.29 -18.68
C THR A 386 6.61 -17.05 -19.44
N VAL A 387 7.58 -17.25 -20.34
CA VAL A 387 8.09 -16.20 -21.24
C VAL A 387 6.96 -15.64 -22.11
N GLU A 388 6.09 -16.51 -22.60
CA GLU A 388 4.94 -16.15 -23.44
C GLU A 388 3.95 -15.30 -22.68
N GLN A 389 3.69 -15.62 -21.40
CA GLN A 389 2.82 -14.81 -20.54
C GLN A 389 3.39 -13.41 -20.30
N VAL A 390 4.71 -13.29 -20.07
CA VAL A 390 5.40 -11.99 -19.94
C VAL A 390 5.23 -11.16 -21.20
N GLN A 391 5.42 -11.75 -22.39
CA GLN A 391 5.25 -11.05 -23.65
C GLN A 391 3.79 -10.64 -23.91
N GLN A 392 2.84 -11.53 -23.63
CA GLN A 392 1.41 -11.25 -23.75
C GLN A 392 0.98 -10.11 -22.82
N GLN A 393 1.44 -10.13 -21.56
CA GLN A 393 1.13 -9.08 -20.60
C GLN A 393 1.78 -7.75 -20.98
N ALA A 394 3.02 -7.75 -21.49
CA ALA A 394 3.64 -6.54 -22.01
C ALA A 394 2.85 -5.92 -23.16
N ASN A 395 2.34 -6.74 -24.08
CA ASN A 395 1.49 -6.28 -25.20
C ASN A 395 0.14 -5.74 -24.73
N LYS A 396 -0.46 -6.34 -23.70
CA LYS A 396 -1.72 -5.86 -23.09
C LYS A 396 -1.50 -4.52 -22.38
N LEU A 397 -0.42 -4.41 -21.59
CA LEU A 397 -0.17 -3.31 -20.69
C LEU A 397 0.38 -2.07 -21.42
N PHE A 398 1.45 -2.23 -22.23
CA PHE A 398 2.20 -1.13 -22.82
C PHE A 398 1.62 -0.67 -24.17
N ARG A 399 0.33 -0.36 -24.17
CA ARG A 399 -0.36 0.27 -25.32
C ARG A 399 -0.38 1.78 -25.13
N LYS A 400 -0.25 2.53 -26.20
CA LYS A 400 -0.32 4.00 -26.14
C LYS A 400 -1.66 4.48 -25.57
N GLU A 401 -2.75 3.85 -25.94
CA GLU A 401 -4.11 4.16 -25.50
C GLU A 401 -4.27 3.95 -23.98
N ASN A 402 -3.49 3.03 -23.39
CA ASN A 402 -3.50 2.74 -21.95
C ASN A 402 -2.53 3.63 -21.16
N SER A 403 -1.77 4.52 -21.82
CA SER A 403 -0.76 5.32 -21.15
C SER A 403 -1.30 6.67 -20.67
N SER A 404 -0.83 7.05 -19.47
CA SER A 404 -1.00 8.38 -18.88
C SER A 404 0.39 8.95 -18.58
N THR A 405 0.82 9.90 -19.40
CA THR A 405 2.16 10.49 -19.29
C THR A 405 2.09 11.83 -18.57
N MET A 406 2.86 11.97 -17.51
CA MET A 406 3.06 13.24 -16.83
C MET A 406 4.53 13.66 -16.92
N VAL A 407 4.75 14.86 -17.44
CA VAL A 407 6.07 15.50 -17.50
C VAL A 407 6.14 16.52 -16.37
N TYR A 408 7.17 16.43 -15.54
CA TYR A 408 7.45 17.39 -14.49
C TYR A 408 8.68 18.20 -14.87
N LEU A 409 8.51 19.51 -15.14
CA LEU A 409 9.56 20.40 -15.58
C LEU A 409 10.15 21.19 -14.39
N ALA A 410 11.47 21.31 -14.36
CA ALA A 410 12.17 22.20 -13.45
C ALA A 410 11.93 23.67 -13.86
N GLU A 411 11.56 24.53 -12.92
CA GLU A 411 11.26 25.96 -13.20
C GLU A 411 12.41 26.70 -13.90
N LYS A 412 13.65 26.30 -13.70
CA LYS A 412 14.81 26.89 -14.39
C LYS A 412 14.77 26.69 -15.91
N GLU A 413 14.31 25.52 -16.36
CA GLU A 413 14.21 25.23 -17.80
C GLU A 413 12.99 25.88 -18.45
N VAL A 414 11.92 26.13 -17.71
CA VAL A 414 10.77 26.87 -18.23
C VAL A 414 11.12 28.31 -18.57
N ALA A 415 12.02 28.93 -17.81
CA ALA A 415 12.50 30.28 -18.08
C ALA A 415 13.38 30.36 -19.33
N GLU A 416 14.11 29.30 -19.66
CA GLU A 416 14.98 29.25 -20.87
C GLU A 416 14.19 28.97 -22.17
N LEU A 417 13.04 28.29 -22.08
CA LEU A 417 12.16 28.03 -23.23
C LEU A 417 11.30 29.25 -23.63
N GLN A 418 11.27 30.31 -22.81
CA GLN A 418 10.54 31.56 -23.09
C GLN A 418 11.40 32.69 -23.66
N HIS A 419 12.68 32.45 -23.89
CA HIS A 419 13.65 33.33 -24.55
C HIS A 419 14.16 32.71 -25.86
#